data_62c80d640eaa57a05be3f01a35ebe0f7
#
_entry.id   62c80d640eaa57a05be3f01a35ebe0f7
#
_cell.length_a   1.000
_cell.length_b   1.000
_cell.length_c   1.000
_cell.angle_alpha   90.00
_cell.angle_beta   90.00
_cell.angle_gamma   90.00
#
_symmetry.space_group_name_H-M   'P 1'
#
loop_
_entity.id
_entity.type
_entity.pdbx_description
1 polymer ?
#
loop_
_entity_poly.entity_id
_entity_poly.type
_entity_poly.pdbx_seq_one_letter_code
_entity_poly.pdbx_strand_id
1 'polypeptide(L)'
;MSEIYFQDTTLRDGQQSLWAYNMRTGMIAPVAEYIDEAGFEAIELGGPVELPKCVRELREDPWERYRLIIPKFKKTPLRLIHGTRSGFAIFPEAIHQLYDTCMARAGVT
;
A
#
# COMPACT_ATOMS: atom_id res chain seq x y z
N MET A 1 -9.50 26.12 -17.63
CA MET A 1 -8.36 25.18 -17.73
C MET A 1 -8.59 24.03 -16.77
N SER A 2 -8.40 22.82 -17.27
CA SER A 2 -8.46 21.65 -16.39
C SER A 2 -7.12 21.46 -15.69
N GLU A 3 -7.18 21.16 -14.40
CA GLU A 3 -6.03 20.78 -13.62
C GLU A 3 -5.80 19.27 -13.73
N ILE A 4 -4.54 18.86 -13.70
CA ILE A 4 -4.15 17.46 -13.75
C ILE A 4 -3.52 17.11 -12.41
N TYR A 5 -3.99 16.03 -11.82
CA TYR A 5 -3.48 15.51 -10.57
C TYR A 5 -2.82 14.16 -10.80
N PHE A 6 -1.73 13.90 -10.08
CA PHE A 6 -0.98 12.65 -10.20
C PHE A 6 -1.12 11.83 -8.93
N GLN A 7 -1.31 10.54 -9.10
CA GLN A 7 -1.23 9.57 -8.02
C GLN A 7 0.07 8.77 -8.17
N ASP A 8 0.82 8.66 -7.09
CA ASP A 8 2.00 7.81 -7.07
C ASP A 8 1.62 6.36 -6.82
N THR A 9 2.20 5.44 -7.57
CA THR A 9 1.97 4.00 -7.43
C THR A 9 3.27 3.21 -7.21
N THR A 10 4.33 3.89 -6.82
CA THR A 10 5.64 3.27 -6.63
C THR A 10 5.59 2.09 -5.67
N LEU A 11 4.90 2.24 -4.54
CA LEU A 11 4.83 1.23 -3.50
C LEU A 11 3.83 0.11 -3.79
N ARG A 12 2.96 0.27 -4.78
CA ARG A 12 2.04 -0.79 -5.19
C ARG A 12 2.38 -1.32 -6.56
N ASP A 13 2.11 -0.58 -7.63
CA ASP A 13 2.33 -1.04 -9.00
C ASP A 13 3.83 -1.15 -9.33
N GLY A 14 4.60 -0.17 -8.93
CA GLY A 14 6.04 -0.16 -9.15
C GLY A 14 6.71 -1.38 -8.54
N GLN A 15 6.46 -1.65 -7.26
CA GLN A 15 7.07 -2.82 -6.62
C GLN A 15 6.47 -4.14 -7.13
N GLN A 16 5.20 -4.17 -7.48
CA GLN A 16 4.58 -5.36 -8.06
C GLN A 16 5.18 -5.70 -9.40
N SER A 17 5.26 -4.73 -10.30
CA SER A 17 5.66 -4.95 -11.69
C SER A 17 7.17 -5.14 -11.85
N LEU A 18 7.98 -4.45 -11.07
CA LEU A 18 9.43 -4.46 -11.20
C LEU A 18 10.11 -5.40 -10.20
N TRP A 19 9.55 -5.59 -9.03
CA TRP A 19 10.17 -6.34 -7.93
C TRP A 19 9.32 -7.50 -7.41
N ALA A 20 8.21 -7.81 -8.06
CA ALA A 20 7.30 -8.89 -7.65
C ALA A 20 6.93 -8.81 -6.16
N TYR A 21 6.68 -7.61 -5.64
CA TYR A 21 6.39 -7.34 -4.22
C TYR A 21 7.52 -7.72 -3.26
N ASN A 22 8.75 -7.69 -3.69
CA ASN A 22 9.89 -8.02 -2.82
C ASN A 22 10.46 -6.83 -2.06
N MET A 23 9.80 -5.69 -2.07
CA MET A 23 10.26 -4.54 -1.31
C MET A 23 10.00 -4.76 0.18
N ARG A 24 11.07 -4.79 0.96
CA ARG A 24 10.98 -4.95 2.41
C ARG A 24 10.58 -3.65 3.08
N THR A 25 10.01 -3.75 4.27
CA THR A 25 9.63 -2.57 5.06
C THR A 25 10.80 -1.62 5.28
N GLY A 26 11.99 -2.16 5.52
CA GLY A 26 13.20 -1.35 5.68
C GLY A 26 13.65 -0.61 4.41
N MET A 27 13.15 -1.01 3.24
CA MET A 27 13.39 -0.31 1.98
C MET A 27 12.34 0.78 1.74
N ILE A 28 11.11 0.54 2.18
CA ILE A 28 10.01 1.49 2.03
C ILE A 28 10.15 2.68 2.98
N ALA A 29 10.47 2.40 4.23
CA ALA A 29 10.51 3.41 5.28
C ALA A 29 11.38 4.63 4.94
N PRO A 30 12.61 4.47 4.42
CA PRO A 30 13.46 5.62 4.10
C PRO A 30 12.94 6.49 2.96
N VAL A 31 12.18 5.94 2.02
CA VAL A 31 11.69 6.69 0.86
C VAL A 31 10.31 7.26 1.05
N ALA A 32 9.57 6.80 2.05
CA ALA A 32 8.18 7.19 2.28
C ALA A 32 8.03 8.72 2.44
N GLU A 33 8.89 9.34 3.22
CA GLU A 33 8.83 10.78 3.45
C GLU A 33 9.10 11.58 2.18
N TYR A 34 10.02 11.11 1.34
CA TYR A 34 10.31 11.76 0.05
C TYR A 34 9.13 11.70 -0.90
N ILE A 35 8.45 10.55 -0.94
CA ILE A 35 7.24 10.39 -1.76
C ILE A 35 6.13 11.29 -1.24
N ASP A 36 5.97 11.37 0.08
CA ASP A 36 4.99 12.24 0.72
C ASP A 36 5.20 13.72 0.38
N GLU A 37 6.44 14.16 0.31
CA GLU A 37 6.78 15.55 0.02
C GLU A 37 6.75 15.90 -1.46
N ALA A 38 6.63 14.93 -2.35
CA ALA A 38 6.70 15.15 -3.79
C ALA A 38 5.47 15.89 -4.37
N GLY A 39 4.38 16.01 -3.61
CA GLY A 39 3.21 16.78 -4.04
C GLY A 39 2.18 16.00 -4.84
N PHE A 40 2.14 14.68 -4.69
CA PHE A 40 1.10 13.87 -5.33
C PHE A 40 -0.27 14.11 -4.68
N GLU A 41 -1.33 13.94 -5.48
CA GLU A 41 -2.72 14.01 -5.01
C GLU A 41 -3.03 12.85 -4.04
N ALA A 42 -2.47 11.69 -4.30
CA ALA A 42 -2.62 10.51 -3.47
C ALA A 42 -1.45 9.56 -3.71
N ILE A 43 -1.24 8.67 -2.75
CA ILE A 43 -0.24 7.59 -2.85
C ILE A 43 -0.97 6.27 -2.73
N GLU A 44 -0.81 5.39 -3.71
CA GLU A 44 -1.33 4.04 -3.66
C GLU A 44 -0.35 3.17 -2.90
N LEU A 45 -0.69 2.86 -1.67
CA LEU A 45 0.23 2.22 -0.73
C LEU A 45 0.39 0.72 -0.97
N GLY A 46 -0.69 0.04 -1.32
CA GLY A 46 -0.68 -1.41 -1.48
C GLY A 46 -2.05 -1.97 -1.73
N GLY A 47 -2.22 -3.23 -1.39
CA GLY A 47 -3.49 -3.95 -1.53
C GLY A 47 -3.41 -5.33 -0.89
N PRO A 48 -4.52 -6.09 -0.91
CA PRO A 48 -4.55 -7.41 -0.25
C PRO A 48 -3.55 -8.43 -0.79
N VAL A 49 -3.12 -8.28 -2.03
CA VAL A 49 -2.14 -9.18 -2.66
C VAL A 49 -0.79 -9.16 -1.93
N GLU A 50 -0.47 -8.05 -1.31
CA GLU A 50 0.77 -7.88 -0.56
C GLU A 50 0.85 -8.75 0.69
N LEU A 51 -0.29 -9.06 1.31
CA LEU A 51 -0.34 -9.80 2.57
C LEU A 51 0.34 -11.19 2.48
N PRO A 52 -0.05 -12.06 1.54
CA PRO A 52 0.60 -13.36 1.42
C PRO A 52 2.09 -13.26 1.12
N LYS A 53 2.47 -12.29 0.33
CA LYS A 53 3.87 -12.07 -0.03
C LYS A 53 4.71 -11.68 1.18
N CYS A 54 4.23 -10.75 1.98
CA CYS A 54 4.89 -10.35 3.22
C CYS A 54 5.09 -11.54 4.15
N VAL A 55 4.05 -12.34 4.36
CA VAL A 55 4.09 -13.43 5.32
C VAL A 55 4.94 -14.60 4.82
N ARG A 56 4.70 -15.04 3.58
CA ARG A 56 5.31 -16.27 3.06
C ARG A 56 6.74 -16.09 2.60
N GLU A 57 7.04 -15.01 1.92
CA GLU A 57 8.34 -14.84 1.28
C GLU A 57 9.24 -13.87 2.02
N LEU A 58 8.73 -12.71 2.39
CA LEU A 58 9.53 -11.71 3.11
C LEU A 58 9.66 -12.02 4.60
N ARG A 59 8.75 -12.85 5.14
CA ARG A 59 8.67 -13.18 6.55
C ARG A 59 8.56 -11.93 7.43
N GLU A 60 7.74 -10.99 6.98
CA GLU A 60 7.41 -9.77 7.69
C GLU A 60 5.93 -9.75 8.05
N ASP A 61 5.61 -9.13 9.18
CA ASP A 61 4.23 -8.86 9.56
C ASP A 61 3.72 -7.66 8.76
N PRO A 62 2.71 -7.83 7.89
CA PRO A 62 2.20 -6.73 7.10
C PRO A 62 1.58 -5.62 7.96
N TRP A 63 1.00 -5.96 9.11
CA TRP A 63 0.42 -4.95 10.01
C TRP A 63 1.51 -4.10 10.66
N GLU A 64 2.64 -4.70 11.01
CA GLU A 64 3.81 -3.98 11.50
C GLU A 64 4.37 -3.05 10.43
N ARG A 65 4.42 -3.52 9.16
CA ARG A 65 4.81 -2.68 8.03
C ARG A 65 3.95 -1.42 7.97
N TYR A 66 2.64 -1.58 7.96
CA TYR A 66 1.72 -0.44 7.87
C TYR A 66 1.84 0.48 9.08
N ARG A 67 2.01 -0.08 10.26
CA ARG A 67 2.19 0.69 11.49
C ARG A 67 3.44 1.57 11.45
N LEU A 68 4.50 1.10 10.79
CA LEU A 68 5.76 1.84 10.67
C LEU A 68 5.73 2.87 9.53
N ILE A 69 5.09 2.55 8.41
CA ILE A 69 5.19 3.42 7.24
C ILE A 69 4.05 4.45 7.13
N ILE A 70 2.83 4.12 7.53
CA ILE A 70 1.70 5.03 7.39
C ILE A 70 1.94 6.38 8.10
N PRO A 71 2.49 6.43 9.33
CA PRO A 71 2.75 7.71 9.98
C PRO A 71 3.77 8.61 9.27
N LYS A 72 4.55 8.06 8.34
CA LYS A 72 5.51 8.84 7.55
C LYS A 72 4.86 9.69 6.48
N PHE A 73 3.64 9.34 6.08
CA PHE A 73 2.86 10.10 5.11
C PHE A 73 1.99 11.11 5.85
N LYS A 74 2.49 12.34 5.96
CA LYS A 74 1.84 13.40 6.74
C LYS A 74 1.02 14.36 5.90
N LYS A 75 1.30 14.45 4.62
CA LYS A 75 0.72 15.45 3.71
C LYS A 75 -0.19 14.84 2.66
N THR A 76 0.05 13.60 2.26
CA THR A 76 -0.59 12.99 1.11
C THR A 76 -1.53 11.87 1.54
N PRO A 77 -2.80 11.88 1.06
CA PRO A 77 -3.73 10.80 1.34
C PRO A 77 -3.24 9.47 0.80
N LEU A 78 -3.48 8.41 1.56
CA LEU A 78 -3.11 7.04 1.19
C LEU A 78 -4.33 6.32 0.64
N ARG A 79 -4.12 5.57 -0.43
CA ARG A 79 -5.13 4.73 -1.06
C ARG A 79 -4.64 3.30 -1.19
N LEU A 80 -5.58 2.38 -1.31
CA LEU A 80 -5.31 0.99 -1.61
C LEU A 80 -5.97 0.63 -2.92
N ILE A 81 -5.36 -0.29 -3.66
CA ILE A 81 -6.06 -0.94 -4.75
C ILE A 81 -6.90 -2.06 -4.15
N HIS A 82 -8.16 -2.09 -4.54
CA HIS A 82 -9.07 -3.17 -4.18
C HIS A 82 -9.30 -4.02 -5.41
N GLY A 83 -8.71 -5.20 -5.43
CA GLY A 83 -8.94 -6.14 -6.52
C GLY A 83 -10.38 -6.64 -6.51
N THR A 84 -11.00 -6.64 -7.67
CA THR A 84 -12.24 -7.36 -7.85
C THR A 84 -12.00 -8.86 -7.72
N ARG A 85 -13.06 -9.64 -7.57
CA ARG A 85 -13.06 -11.09 -7.31
C ARG A 85 -12.18 -11.95 -8.23
N SER A 86 -11.65 -11.40 -9.29
CA SER A 86 -10.76 -12.09 -10.23
C SER A 86 -9.28 -11.81 -10.02
N GLY A 87 -8.92 -11.16 -8.92
CA GLY A 87 -7.53 -10.80 -8.66
C GLY A 87 -6.67 -11.93 -8.13
N PHE A 88 -5.39 -11.66 -8.01
CA PHE A 88 -4.36 -12.61 -7.58
C PHE A 88 -4.50 -13.08 -6.13
N ALA A 89 -5.36 -12.45 -5.36
CA ALA A 89 -5.63 -12.83 -3.98
C ALA A 89 -7.12 -13.07 -3.82
N ILE A 90 -7.51 -14.34 -3.89
CA ILE A 90 -8.90 -14.75 -3.68
C ILE A 90 -9.05 -15.03 -2.20
N PHE A 91 -9.60 -14.07 -1.48
CA PHE A 91 -9.97 -14.24 -0.08
C PHE A 91 -11.50 -14.26 0.04
N PRO A 92 -12.05 -14.93 1.08
CA PRO A 92 -13.46 -14.78 1.41
C PRO A 92 -13.83 -13.31 1.63
N GLU A 93 -15.05 -12.95 1.32
CA GLU A 93 -15.54 -11.56 1.45
C GLU A 93 -15.30 -10.99 2.85
N ALA A 94 -15.52 -11.80 3.89
CA ALA A 94 -15.31 -11.37 5.27
C ALA A 94 -13.85 -10.94 5.54
N ILE A 95 -12.89 -11.59 4.89
CA ILE A 95 -11.47 -11.24 5.02
C ILE A 95 -11.18 -9.89 4.33
N HIS A 96 -11.77 -9.64 3.17
CA HIS A 96 -11.64 -8.35 2.51
C HIS A 96 -12.22 -7.22 3.36
N GLN A 97 -13.39 -7.43 3.94
CA GLN A 97 -14.03 -6.45 4.83
C GLN A 97 -13.18 -6.17 6.06
N LEU A 98 -12.61 -7.22 6.66
CA LEU A 98 -11.71 -7.07 7.80
C LEU A 98 -10.45 -6.29 7.43
N TYR A 99 -9.85 -6.62 6.30
CA TYR A 99 -8.68 -5.91 5.77
C TYR A 99 -8.99 -4.42 5.60
N ASP A 100 -10.08 -4.10 4.93
CA ASP A 100 -10.48 -2.71 4.69
C ASP A 100 -10.69 -1.95 5.99
N THR A 101 -11.35 -2.59 6.96
CA THR A 101 -11.58 -1.99 8.28
C THR A 101 -10.26 -1.70 9.00
N CYS A 102 -9.33 -2.65 8.98
CA CYS A 102 -8.03 -2.48 9.60
C CYS A 102 -7.22 -1.36 8.93
N MET A 103 -7.25 -1.30 7.61
CA MET A 103 -6.51 -0.28 6.87
C MET A 103 -7.12 1.12 7.08
N ALA A 104 -8.43 1.22 7.12
CA ALA A 104 -9.10 2.49 7.44
C ALA A 104 -8.71 2.99 8.83
N ARG A 105 -8.68 2.08 9.81
CA ARG A 105 -8.24 2.42 11.18
C ARG A 105 -6.76 2.80 11.25
N ALA A 106 -5.94 2.25 10.36
CA ALA A 106 -4.52 2.57 10.30
C ALA A 106 -4.24 3.92 9.64
N GLY A 107 -5.23 4.52 8.94
CA GLY A 107 -5.10 5.84 8.35
C GLY A 107 -5.21 5.89 6.83
N VAL A 108 -5.61 4.81 6.18
CA VAL A 108 -5.86 4.80 4.74
C VAL A 108 -7.29 5.29 4.46
N THR A 109 -7.42 6.17 3.51
CA THR A 109 -8.72 6.75 3.15
C THR A 109 -9.32 6.19 1.87
#